data_9022d400eb7528201f44483eea18beb5
#
_entry.id   9022d400eb7528201f44483eea18beb5
#
_cell.length_a   1.000
_cell.length_b   1.000
_cell.length_c   1.000
_cell.angle_alpha   90.00
_cell.angle_beta   90.00
_cell.angle_gamma   90.00
#
_symmetry.space_group_name_H-M   'P 1'
#
loop_
_entity.id
_entity.type
_entity.pdbx_description
1 polymer ?
#
loop_
_entity_poly.entity_id
_entity_poly.type
_entity_poly.pdbx_seq_one_letter_code
_entity_poly.pdbx_strand_id
1 'polypeptide(L)'
;KAKIELSSSTSTEINLPYISAEGGVPKHLVKTLTRAQFEKLAHDLIQACLVPCQNAVRDANLQTSDIDEVILVGGSSRIPAVQTLVKNYFGKEPSKGVNPDEVVAVGAAIQGAILNKESGVGNIVLLDVTPLTLGIETMGGVMTKLIEANTTIPCKKSETFSTAADNQTAVTIHVLQGERPMASQNKSIGQFNLEGIAPARRGVPQIEVTFDIDANGILNVSAKDKATGKEQKIRIEASSGLSQEEI
;
A
#
# COMPACT_ATOMS: atom_id res chain seq x y z
N LYS A 1 0.34 8.85 -24.48
CA LYS A 1 -0.01 10.07 -25.26
C LYS A 1 -1.52 10.16 -25.42
N ALA A 2 -2.20 9.27 -26.16
CA ALA A 2 -3.63 9.33 -26.47
C ALA A 2 -4.52 9.49 -25.21
N LYS A 3 -4.25 8.75 -24.10
CA LYS A 3 -4.99 8.92 -22.84
C LYS A 3 -4.94 10.34 -22.31
N ILE A 4 -3.79 11.00 -22.38
CA ILE A 4 -3.60 12.38 -21.90
C ILE A 4 -4.40 13.35 -22.79
N GLU A 5 -4.29 13.21 -24.10
CA GLU A 5 -5.00 14.06 -25.06
C GLU A 5 -6.52 13.90 -24.93
N LEU A 6 -7.02 12.69 -24.70
CA LEU A 6 -8.44 12.41 -24.49
C LEU A 6 -9.01 12.93 -23.16
N SER A 7 -8.16 13.39 -22.23
CA SER A 7 -8.64 14.09 -21.03
C SER A 7 -9.17 15.48 -21.35
N SER A 8 -8.65 16.14 -22.39
CA SER A 8 -9.07 17.48 -22.83
C SER A 8 -9.83 17.48 -24.15
N SER A 9 -9.56 16.51 -25.05
CA SER A 9 -10.16 16.42 -26.38
C SER A 9 -11.16 15.28 -26.48
N THR A 10 -12.12 15.37 -27.38
CA THR A 10 -13.12 14.31 -27.63
C THR A 10 -12.59 13.19 -28.53
N SER A 11 -11.52 13.45 -29.29
CA SER A 11 -10.84 12.46 -30.12
C SER A 11 -9.35 12.79 -30.26
N THR A 12 -8.57 11.78 -30.60
CA THR A 12 -7.14 11.90 -30.90
C THR A 12 -6.74 10.92 -32.00
N GLU A 13 -5.67 11.20 -32.70
CA GLU A 13 -5.09 10.30 -33.69
C GLU A 13 -3.87 9.58 -33.11
N ILE A 14 -3.91 8.26 -33.17
CA ILE A 14 -2.76 7.41 -32.94
C ILE A 14 -2.07 7.21 -34.28
N ASN A 15 -0.88 7.77 -34.43
CA ASN A 15 -0.06 7.67 -35.62
C ASN A 15 1.30 7.07 -35.24
N LEU A 16 1.54 5.84 -35.67
CA LEU A 16 2.79 5.11 -35.54
C LEU A 16 3.35 4.80 -36.92
N PRO A 17 4.25 5.64 -37.41
CA PRO A 17 4.85 5.44 -38.75
C PRO A 17 5.81 4.25 -38.71
N TYR A 18 5.94 3.56 -39.81
CA TYR A 18 6.87 2.47 -40.04
C TYR A 18 6.73 1.29 -39.07
N ILE A 19 5.50 1.00 -38.59
CA ILE A 19 5.23 -0.07 -37.62
C ILE A 19 5.53 -1.46 -38.21
N SER A 20 5.46 -1.64 -39.51
CA SER A 20 5.74 -2.89 -40.22
C SER A 20 6.14 -2.61 -41.66
N ALA A 21 6.68 -3.63 -42.34
CA ALA A 21 6.94 -3.61 -43.77
C ALA A 21 6.42 -4.90 -44.41
N GLU A 22 5.78 -4.80 -45.58
CA GLU A 22 5.32 -5.94 -46.36
C GLU A 22 5.82 -5.76 -47.79
N GLY A 23 6.60 -6.75 -48.28
CA GLY A 23 7.23 -6.66 -49.58
C GLY A 23 8.17 -5.47 -49.79
N GLY A 24 8.81 -4.98 -48.71
CA GLY A 24 9.68 -3.78 -48.73
C GLY A 24 8.93 -2.44 -48.68
N VAL A 25 7.60 -2.46 -48.65
CA VAL A 25 6.77 -1.25 -48.52
C VAL A 25 6.45 -1.00 -47.04
N PRO A 26 6.82 0.18 -46.49
CA PRO A 26 6.53 0.50 -45.10
C PRO A 26 5.01 0.64 -44.87
N LYS A 27 4.56 0.10 -43.73
CA LYS A 27 3.18 0.21 -43.24
C LYS A 27 3.14 1.14 -42.03
N HIS A 28 2.09 1.95 -41.94
CA HIS A 28 1.86 2.88 -40.85
C HIS A 28 0.56 2.50 -40.15
N LEU A 29 0.54 2.59 -38.81
CA LEU A 29 -0.73 2.52 -38.09
C LEU A 29 -1.25 3.93 -37.84
N VAL A 30 -2.34 4.26 -38.51
CA VAL A 30 -3.07 5.51 -38.29
C VAL A 30 -4.49 5.15 -37.85
N LYS A 31 -4.86 5.54 -36.63
CA LYS A 31 -6.17 5.21 -36.05
C LYS A 31 -6.69 6.37 -35.21
N THR A 32 -7.90 6.82 -35.49
CA THR A 32 -8.62 7.76 -34.62
C THR A 32 -9.22 7.01 -33.44
N LEU A 33 -8.97 7.51 -32.24
CA LEU A 33 -9.56 7.04 -30.99
C LEU A 33 -10.41 8.15 -30.38
N THR A 34 -11.68 7.89 -30.12
CA THR A 34 -12.56 8.83 -29.43
C THR A 34 -12.50 8.62 -27.92
N ARG A 35 -12.81 9.67 -27.15
CA ARG A 35 -12.94 9.58 -25.68
C ARG A 35 -13.95 8.50 -25.27
N ALA A 36 -15.10 8.44 -25.92
CA ALA A 36 -16.12 7.43 -25.63
C ALA A 36 -15.63 5.99 -25.86
N GLN A 37 -14.82 5.75 -26.89
CA GLN A 37 -14.21 4.44 -27.12
C GLN A 37 -13.17 4.11 -26.05
N PHE A 38 -12.33 5.08 -25.68
CA PHE A 38 -11.35 4.92 -24.60
C PHE A 38 -12.03 4.61 -23.28
N GLU A 39 -13.05 5.38 -22.88
CA GLU A 39 -13.79 5.19 -21.62
C GLU A 39 -14.53 3.85 -21.60
N LYS A 40 -15.07 3.40 -22.75
CA LYS A 40 -15.65 2.06 -22.87
C LYS A 40 -14.62 0.96 -22.65
N LEU A 41 -13.42 1.07 -23.22
CA LEU A 41 -12.34 0.10 -23.05
C LEU A 41 -11.78 0.09 -21.62
N ALA A 42 -11.78 1.23 -20.95
CA ALA A 42 -11.28 1.38 -19.58
C ALA A 42 -12.37 1.26 -18.49
N HIS A 43 -13.62 0.97 -18.88
CA HIS A 43 -14.79 1.01 -18.00
C HIS A 43 -14.60 0.23 -16.72
N ASP A 44 -14.19 -1.02 -16.82
CA ASP A 44 -14.04 -1.91 -15.64
C ASP A 44 -12.95 -1.43 -14.69
N LEU A 45 -11.86 -0.88 -15.22
CA LEU A 45 -10.79 -0.28 -14.42
C LEU A 45 -11.26 0.99 -13.70
N ILE A 46 -12.08 1.80 -14.38
CA ILE A 46 -12.66 3.01 -13.80
C ILE A 46 -13.63 2.63 -12.68
N GLN A 47 -14.53 1.67 -12.92
CA GLN A 47 -15.48 1.20 -11.90
C GLN A 47 -14.78 0.58 -10.69
N ALA A 48 -13.68 -0.15 -10.90
CA ALA A 48 -12.90 -0.74 -9.82
C ALA A 48 -12.32 0.32 -8.83
N CYS A 49 -12.19 1.59 -9.25
CA CYS A 49 -11.75 2.67 -8.37
C CYS A 49 -12.73 2.96 -7.22
N LEU A 50 -14.00 2.56 -7.33
CA LEU A 50 -14.98 2.76 -6.24
C LEU A 50 -14.73 1.86 -5.04
N VAL A 51 -14.24 0.64 -5.26
CA VAL A 51 -14.06 -0.33 -4.18
C VAL A 51 -13.17 0.19 -3.04
N PRO A 52 -11.96 0.73 -3.31
CA PRO A 52 -11.15 1.32 -2.25
C PRO A 52 -11.80 2.57 -1.61
N CYS A 53 -12.55 3.38 -2.36
CA CYS A 53 -13.28 4.51 -1.80
C CYS A 53 -14.36 4.04 -0.82
N GLN A 54 -15.15 3.03 -1.20
CA GLN A 54 -16.18 2.43 -0.35
C GLN A 54 -15.59 1.83 0.92
N ASN A 55 -14.47 1.13 0.79
CA ASN A 55 -13.77 0.55 1.94
C ASN A 55 -13.29 1.65 2.90
N ALA A 56 -12.65 2.71 2.39
CA ALA A 56 -12.14 3.80 3.21
C ALA A 56 -13.26 4.52 3.98
N VAL A 57 -14.39 4.81 3.33
CA VAL A 57 -15.56 5.44 3.96
C VAL A 57 -16.15 4.52 5.04
N ARG A 58 -16.29 3.22 4.73
CA ARG A 58 -16.78 2.23 5.69
C ARG A 58 -15.85 2.08 6.90
N ASP A 59 -14.55 1.98 6.67
CA ASP A 59 -13.54 1.77 7.72
C ASP A 59 -13.44 3.00 8.64
N ALA A 60 -13.73 4.19 8.11
CA ALA A 60 -13.87 5.42 8.88
C ALA A 60 -15.18 5.50 9.68
N ASN A 61 -16.14 4.58 9.46
CA ASN A 61 -17.51 4.64 10.00
C ASN A 61 -18.24 5.94 9.62
N LEU A 62 -18.01 6.45 8.41
CA LEU A 62 -18.63 7.65 7.86
C LEU A 62 -19.61 7.30 6.74
N GLN A 63 -20.48 8.28 6.42
CA GLN A 63 -21.29 8.29 5.21
C GLN A 63 -20.61 9.20 4.16
N THR A 64 -20.94 9.03 2.89
CA THR A 64 -20.43 9.92 1.83
C THR A 64 -20.85 11.38 2.04
N SER A 65 -21.99 11.63 2.72
CA SER A 65 -22.45 12.95 3.11
C SER A 65 -21.56 13.66 4.12
N ASP A 66 -20.84 12.89 4.96
CA ASP A 66 -19.98 13.40 6.03
C ASP A 66 -18.61 13.86 5.52
N ILE A 67 -18.32 13.56 4.25
CA ILE A 67 -17.07 14.00 3.59
C ILE A 67 -17.22 15.46 3.18
N ASP A 68 -16.41 16.35 3.75
CA ASP A 68 -16.46 17.78 3.45
C ASP A 68 -15.94 18.11 2.06
N GLU A 69 -14.82 17.53 1.68
CA GLU A 69 -14.12 17.82 0.44
C GLU A 69 -13.52 16.56 -0.20
N VAL A 70 -13.58 16.48 -1.52
CA VAL A 70 -12.99 15.40 -2.32
C VAL A 70 -11.88 15.99 -3.19
N ILE A 71 -10.65 15.54 -2.97
CA ILE A 71 -9.47 15.99 -3.71
C ILE A 71 -8.97 14.88 -4.60
N LEU A 72 -8.82 15.16 -5.89
CA LEU A 72 -8.27 14.23 -6.87
C LEU A 72 -6.80 14.50 -7.10
N VAL A 73 -5.99 13.43 -7.01
CA VAL A 73 -4.53 13.47 -7.22
C VAL A 73 -4.10 12.46 -8.28
N GLY A 74 -2.94 12.73 -8.91
CA GLY A 74 -2.36 11.90 -9.94
C GLY A 74 -2.99 12.08 -11.32
N GLY A 75 -2.20 11.85 -12.37
CA GLY A 75 -2.58 12.13 -13.77
C GLY A 75 -3.80 11.37 -14.27
N SER A 76 -4.13 10.19 -13.72
CA SER A 76 -5.33 9.42 -14.11
C SER A 76 -6.64 10.07 -13.64
N SER A 77 -6.59 10.90 -12.60
CA SER A 77 -7.75 11.65 -12.10
C SER A 77 -8.22 12.76 -13.07
N ARG A 78 -7.43 13.06 -14.11
CA ARG A 78 -7.83 13.97 -15.19
C ARG A 78 -8.80 13.35 -16.19
N ILE A 79 -9.01 12.03 -16.15
CA ILE A 79 -9.96 11.34 -17.04
C ILE A 79 -11.39 11.77 -16.66
N PRO A 80 -12.19 12.32 -17.61
CA PRO A 80 -13.53 12.82 -17.28
C PRO A 80 -14.44 11.77 -16.65
N ALA A 81 -14.39 10.52 -17.12
CA ALA A 81 -15.18 9.44 -16.54
C ALA A 81 -14.81 9.14 -15.06
N VAL A 82 -13.54 9.28 -14.67
CA VAL A 82 -13.12 9.15 -13.26
C VAL A 82 -13.70 10.28 -12.42
N GLN A 83 -13.63 11.52 -12.90
CA GLN A 83 -14.21 12.67 -12.21
C GLN A 83 -15.72 12.53 -12.02
N THR A 84 -16.42 12.10 -13.08
CA THR A 84 -17.86 11.85 -13.04
C THR A 84 -18.22 10.74 -12.06
N LEU A 85 -17.45 9.64 -12.06
CA LEU A 85 -17.66 8.52 -11.14
C LEU A 85 -17.55 8.97 -9.68
N VAL A 86 -16.48 9.69 -9.34
CA VAL A 86 -16.22 10.20 -7.98
C VAL A 86 -17.29 11.20 -7.57
N LYS A 87 -17.63 12.15 -8.45
CA LYS A 87 -18.73 13.09 -8.21
C LYS A 87 -20.04 12.39 -7.88
N ASN A 88 -20.41 11.37 -8.67
CA ASN A 88 -21.64 10.63 -8.49
C ASN A 88 -21.66 9.85 -7.16
N TYR A 89 -20.51 9.27 -6.79
CA TYR A 89 -20.39 8.50 -5.55
C TYR A 89 -20.48 9.38 -4.29
N PHE A 90 -19.74 10.49 -4.25
CA PHE A 90 -19.73 11.39 -3.10
C PHE A 90 -20.84 12.45 -3.12
N GLY A 91 -21.55 12.61 -4.24
CA GLY A 91 -22.57 13.64 -4.40
C GLY A 91 -22.02 15.08 -4.42
N LYS A 92 -20.69 15.23 -4.60
CA LYS A 92 -19.98 16.51 -4.55
C LYS A 92 -19.02 16.65 -5.72
N GLU A 93 -18.83 17.87 -6.22
CA GLU A 93 -17.78 18.16 -7.20
C GLU A 93 -16.41 18.00 -6.52
N PRO A 94 -15.48 17.26 -7.16
CA PRO A 94 -14.10 17.24 -6.68
C PRO A 94 -13.48 18.63 -6.68
N SER A 95 -12.70 18.91 -5.62
CA SER A 95 -12.00 20.19 -5.48
C SER A 95 -11.03 20.42 -6.64
N LYS A 96 -11.00 21.66 -7.13
CA LYS A 96 -10.08 22.13 -8.15
C LYS A 96 -8.93 22.97 -7.59
N GLY A 97 -8.84 23.07 -6.26
CA GLY A 97 -7.88 23.94 -5.57
C GLY A 97 -6.43 23.46 -5.63
N VAL A 98 -6.18 22.20 -6.04
CA VAL A 98 -4.84 21.64 -6.14
C VAL A 98 -4.55 21.11 -7.55
N ASN A 99 -3.29 21.23 -7.98
CA ASN A 99 -2.85 20.60 -9.22
C ASN A 99 -2.60 19.10 -8.95
N PRO A 100 -3.34 18.19 -9.62
CA PRO A 100 -3.21 16.75 -9.38
C PRO A 100 -1.83 16.17 -9.68
N ASP A 101 -1.04 16.82 -10.51
CA ASP A 101 0.30 16.35 -10.91
C ASP A 101 1.41 16.83 -9.95
N GLU A 102 1.18 17.92 -9.22
CA GLU A 102 2.20 18.61 -8.40
C GLU A 102 1.95 18.46 -6.90
N VAL A 103 0.72 18.20 -6.47
CA VAL A 103 0.32 18.24 -5.04
C VAL A 103 1.15 17.30 -4.17
N VAL A 104 1.57 16.15 -4.69
CA VAL A 104 2.41 15.20 -3.95
C VAL A 104 3.81 15.78 -3.70
N ALA A 105 4.40 16.43 -4.71
CA ALA A 105 5.70 17.08 -4.56
C ALA A 105 5.62 18.28 -3.59
N VAL A 106 4.54 19.06 -3.64
CA VAL A 106 4.29 20.15 -2.68
C VAL A 106 4.15 19.59 -1.26
N GLY A 107 3.38 18.51 -1.07
CA GLY A 107 3.25 17.83 0.22
C GLY A 107 4.58 17.32 0.77
N ALA A 108 5.41 16.73 -0.08
CA ALA A 108 6.75 16.28 0.29
C ALA A 108 7.66 17.46 0.72
N ALA A 109 7.59 18.59 0.02
CA ALA A 109 8.33 19.79 0.38
C ALA A 109 7.89 20.36 1.74
N ILE A 110 6.58 20.42 1.99
CA ILE A 110 6.01 20.84 3.28
C ILE A 110 6.49 19.91 4.40
N GLN A 111 6.45 18.59 4.20
CA GLN A 111 6.93 17.63 5.18
C GLN A 111 8.42 17.79 5.46
N GLY A 112 9.24 18.05 4.42
CA GLY A 112 10.65 18.37 4.57
C GLY A 112 10.89 19.62 5.42
N ALA A 113 10.11 20.67 5.19
CA ALA A 113 10.19 21.90 5.97
C ALA A 113 9.80 21.70 7.45
N ILE A 114 8.78 20.87 7.72
CA ILE A 114 8.38 20.48 9.09
C ILE A 114 9.52 19.73 9.80
N LEU A 115 10.13 18.75 9.13
CA LEU A 115 11.26 17.98 9.68
C LEU A 115 12.48 18.86 9.98
N ASN A 116 12.73 19.86 9.13
CA ASN A 116 13.80 20.85 9.33
C ASN A 116 13.43 21.96 10.32
N LYS A 117 12.22 21.94 10.88
CA LYS A 117 11.71 22.97 11.81
C LYS A 117 11.76 24.40 11.24
N GLU A 118 11.47 24.52 9.94
CA GLU A 118 11.44 25.82 9.28
C GLU A 118 10.27 26.70 9.79
N SER A 119 10.52 27.98 9.95
CA SER A 119 9.48 28.94 10.32
C SER A 119 8.52 29.15 9.14
N GLY A 120 7.20 29.09 9.43
CA GLY A 120 6.17 29.37 8.42
C GLY A 120 5.30 28.17 8.01
N VAL A 121 5.69 26.95 8.37
CA VAL A 121 4.87 25.73 8.06
C VAL A 121 3.82 25.42 9.15
N GLY A 122 3.74 26.20 10.22
CA GLY A 122 2.75 26.02 11.29
C GLY A 122 2.93 24.74 12.09
N ASN A 123 1.96 24.45 12.97
CA ASN A 123 1.90 23.20 13.74
C ASN A 123 1.09 22.13 12.99
N ILE A 124 1.53 21.78 11.78
CA ILE A 124 0.91 20.69 11.02
C ILE A 124 1.39 19.38 11.61
N VAL A 125 0.47 18.54 12.07
CA VAL A 125 0.74 17.18 12.55
C VAL A 125 0.21 16.20 11.51
N LEU A 126 1.09 15.38 10.95
CA LEU A 126 0.72 14.24 10.13
C LEU A 126 0.61 13.01 11.04
N LEU A 127 -0.58 12.42 11.09
CA LEU A 127 -0.82 11.13 11.72
C LEU A 127 -1.03 10.10 10.62
N ASP A 128 -0.11 9.17 10.52
CA ASP A 128 -0.17 8.08 9.55
C ASP A 128 -0.66 6.79 10.21
N VAL A 129 -1.11 5.84 9.43
CA VAL A 129 -1.64 4.56 9.90
C VAL A 129 -1.08 3.39 9.09
N THR A 130 -1.11 2.20 9.68
CA THR A 130 -0.84 0.97 8.95
C THR A 130 -1.99 0.67 7.98
N PRO A 131 -1.74 0.51 6.67
CA PRO A 131 -2.83 0.28 5.71
C PRO A 131 -3.44 -1.11 5.80
N LEU A 132 -2.67 -2.11 6.26
CA LEU A 132 -3.06 -3.51 6.40
C LEU A 132 -2.58 -4.09 7.71
N THR A 133 -3.28 -5.10 8.20
CA THR A 133 -2.91 -5.86 9.40
C THR A 133 -1.55 -6.53 9.21
N LEU A 134 -0.73 -6.46 10.26
CA LEU A 134 0.57 -7.11 10.36
C LEU A 134 0.53 -8.21 11.41
N GLY A 135 1.18 -9.32 11.12
CA GLY A 135 1.20 -10.47 12.00
C GLY A 135 2.26 -11.48 11.63
N ILE A 136 2.22 -12.63 12.26
CA ILE A 136 3.10 -13.76 11.99
C ILE A 136 2.31 -15.02 11.67
N GLU A 137 2.95 -15.94 10.94
CA GLU A 137 2.45 -17.30 10.81
C GLU A 137 2.63 -18.07 12.12
N THR A 138 1.57 -18.74 12.55
CA THR A 138 1.56 -19.61 13.71
C THR A 138 1.16 -21.02 13.32
N MET A 139 1.18 -21.95 14.30
CA MET A 139 0.86 -23.35 14.09
C MET A 139 -0.46 -23.55 13.32
N GLY A 140 -0.42 -24.44 12.31
CA GLY A 140 -1.56 -24.67 11.42
C GLY A 140 -1.63 -23.74 10.20
N GLY A 141 -0.59 -22.90 9.95
CA GLY A 141 -0.57 -21.98 8.82
C GLY A 141 -1.53 -20.79 8.99
N VAL A 142 -1.88 -20.45 10.23
CA VAL A 142 -2.79 -19.35 10.57
C VAL A 142 -2.00 -18.07 10.73
N MET A 143 -2.56 -16.95 10.26
CA MET A 143 -2.02 -15.62 10.54
C MET A 143 -2.52 -15.14 11.90
N THR A 144 -1.60 -14.98 12.85
CA THR A 144 -1.87 -14.32 14.13
C THR A 144 -1.54 -12.84 14.02
N LYS A 145 -2.55 -12.00 14.26
CA LYS A 145 -2.45 -10.53 14.14
C LYS A 145 -1.73 -9.95 15.34
N LEU A 146 -0.79 -9.03 15.12
CA LEU A 146 -0.14 -8.24 16.17
C LEU A 146 -0.52 -6.75 16.09
N ILE A 147 -0.50 -6.18 14.89
CA ILE A 147 -0.91 -4.78 14.66
C ILE A 147 -2.04 -4.82 13.63
N GLU A 148 -3.22 -4.36 14.01
CA GLU A 148 -4.37 -4.32 13.12
C GLU A 148 -4.25 -3.17 12.10
N ALA A 149 -4.92 -3.33 10.96
CA ALA A 149 -5.07 -2.26 9.96
C ALA A 149 -5.60 -0.97 10.62
N ASN A 150 -5.23 0.17 10.07
CA ASN A 150 -5.62 1.50 10.54
C ASN A 150 -5.10 1.85 11.97
N THR A 151 -4.10 1.13 12.48
CA THR A 151 -3.40 1.52 13.71
C THR A 151 -2.49 2.70 13.44
N THR A 152 -2.62 3.78 14.23
CA THR A 152 -1.78 4.98 14.13
C THR A 152 -0.31 4.64 14.42
N ILE A 153 0.60 5.19 13.61
CA ILE A 153 2.05 5.07 13.80
C ILE A 153 2.65 6.40 14.32
N PRO A 154 3.74 6.36 15.09
CA PRO A 154 4.51 5.16 15.48
C PRO A 154 3.76 4.27 16.47
N CYS A 155 3.96 2.96 16.39
CA CYS A 155 3.36 2.02 17.33
C CYS A 155 4.26 0.82 17.60
N LYS A 156 4.08 0.24 18.79
CA LYS A 156 4.82 -0.96 19.22
C LYS A 156 3.88 -1.95 19.87
N LYS A 157 3.96 -3.22 19.45
CA LYS A 157 3.18 -4.33 19.99
C LYS A 157 4.07 -5.54 20.21
N SER A 158 3.87 -6.22 21.30
CA SER A 158 4.61 -7.44 21.67
C SER A 158 3.65 -8.52 22.11
N GLU A 159 3.87 -9.74 21.64
CA GLU A 159 3.15 -10.93 22.09
C GLU A 159 4.11 -12.08 22.35
N THR A 160 3.74 -12.98 23.28
CA THR A 160 4.56 -14.11 23.66
C THR A 160 4.00 -15.38 23.01
N PHE A 161 4.85 -16.03 22.25
CA PHE A 161 4.60 -17.31 21.59
C PHE A 161 5.44 -18.43 22.22
N SER A 162 5.25 -19.64 21.73
CA SER A 162 5.99 -20.81 22.22
C SER A 162 6.36 -21.75 21.06
N THR A 163 7.12 -22.80 21.40
CA THR A 163 7.49 -23.86 20.44
C THR A 163 6.31 -24.80 20.19
N ALA A 164 6.24 -25.32 18.96
CA ALA A 164 5.20 -26.24 18.51
C ALA A 164 5.56 -27.72 18.72
N ALA A 165 6.86 -28.04 18.90
CA ALA A 165 7.37 -29.39 19.12
C ALA A 165 8.25 -29.48 20.36
N ASP A 166 8.37 -30.70 20.93
CA ASP A 166 9.26 -30.97 22.03
C ASP A 166 10.72 -30.86 21.57
N ASN A 167 11.57 -30.31 22.45
CA ASN A 167 13.01 -30.09 22.21
C ASN A 167 13.34 -29.23 20.99
N GLN A 168 12.43 -28.37 20.57
CA GLN A 168 12.64 -27.46 19.47
C GLN A 168 13.62 -26.33 19.89
N THR A 169 14.76 -26.25 19.23
CA THR A 169 15.85 -25.30 19.54
C THR A 169 15.89 -24.07 18.64
N ALA A 170 14.98 -23.99 17.67
CA ALA A 170 14.85 -22.85 16.76
C ALA A 170 13.38 -22.63 16.39
N VAL A 171 13.00 -21.38 16.13
CA VAL A 171 11.70 -21.00 15.56
C VAL A 171 11.91 -20.08 14.37
N THR A 172 11.08 -20.26 13.36
CA THR A 172 11.02 -19.36 12.23
C THR A 172 9.93 -18.32 12.48
N ILE A 173 10.27 -17.05 12.37
CA ILE A 173 9.33 -15.94 12.42
C ILE A 173 9.04 -15.53 10.96
N HIS A 174 7.85 -15.85 10.50
CA HIS A 174 7.36 -15.50 9.17
C HIS A 174 6.41 -14.31 9.29
N VAL A 175 6.86 -13.15 8.82
CA VAL A 175 6.15 -11.86 8.95
C VAL A 175 5.22 -11.68 7.76
N LEU A 176 3.96 -11.39 8.05
CA LEU A 176 2.87 -11.33 7.08
C LEU A 176 2.14 -9.99 7.14
N GLN A 177 1.61 -9.60 5.98
CA GLN A 177 0.75 -8.44 5.82
C GLN A 177 -0.53 -8.82 5.06
N GLY A 178 -1.69 -8.50 5.62
CA GLY A 178 -3.00 -8.74 4.99
C GLY A 178 -4.11 -9.06 5.97
N GLU A 179 -5.30 -9.32 5.43
CA GLU A 179 -6.53 -9.51 6.23
C GLU A 179 -7.05 -10.95 6.21
N ARG A 180 -6.36 -11.87 5.53
CA ARG A 180 -6.82 -13.24 5.39
C ARG A 180 -6.43 -14.09 6.62
N PRO A 181 -7.29 -15.05 7.03
CA PRO A 181 -6.98 -15.91 8.19
C PRO A 181 -5.77 -16.83 7.99
N MET A 182 -5.55 -17.28 6.75
CA MET A 182 -4.45 -18.21 6.44
C MET A 182 -3.19 -17.46 6.01
N ALA A 183 -2.04 -17.86 6.52
CA ALA A 183 -0.75 -17.26 6.22
C ALA A 183 -0.44 -17.25 4.71
N SER A 184 -0.73 -18.35 4.01
CA SER A 184 -0.49 -18.51 2.57
C SER A 184 -1.32 -17.56 1.68
N GLN A 185 -2.34 -16.94 2.22
CA GLN A 185 -3.22 -16.00 1.51
C GLN A 185 -2.83 -14.53 1.74
N ASN A 186 -1.85 -14.29 2.58
CA ASN A 186 -1.33 -12.95 2.91
C ASN A 186 0.03 -12.74 2.26
N LYS A 187 0.45 -11.47 2.17
CA LYS A 187 1.75 -11.12 1.62
C LYS A 187 2.84 -11.42 2.65
N SER A 188 3.81 -12.24 2.27
CA SER A 188 5.06 -12.38 3.03
C SER A 188 5.90 -11.11 2.87
N ILE A 189 6.28 -10.48 3.96
CA ILE A 189 7.10 -9.26 3.97
C ILE A 189 8.47 -9.46 4.63
N GLY A 190 8.69 -10.62 5.26
CA GLY A 190 9.98 -10.97 5.83
C GLY A 190 9.95 -12.31 6.55
N GLN A 191 11.13 -12.90 6.72
CA GLN A 191 11.31 -14.15 7.46
C GLN A 191 12.69 -14.19 8.09
N PHE A 192 12.78 -14.69 9.33
CA PHE A 192 14.06 -14.91 10.02
C PHE A 192 13.93 -16.02 11.06
N ASN A 193 15.06 -16.56 11.51
CA ASN A 193 15.11 -17.63 12.48
C ASN A 193 15.68 -17.14 13.81
N LEU A 194 15.02 -17.48 14.91
CA LEU A 194 15.59 -17.38 16.25
C LEU A 194 16.11 -18.78 16.64
N GLU A 195 17.40 -18.89 16.86
CA GLU A 195 18.09 -20.13 17.19
C GLU A 195 18.61 -20.12 18.63
N GLY A 196 18.94 -21.33 19.14
CA GLY A 196 19.55 -21.50 20.44
C GLY A 196 18.56 -21.35 21.60
N ILE A 197 17.31 -21.70 21.36
CA ILE A 197 16.30 -21.92 22.39
C ILE A 197 16.70 -23.16 23.18
N ALA A 198 16.60 -23.10 24.50
CA ALA A 198 16.88 -24.24 25.35
C ALA A 198 15.88 -25.38 25.10
N PRO A 199 16.35 -26.64 24.90
CA PRO A 199 15.44 -27.78 24.72
C PRO A 199 14.47 -27.92 25.89
N ALA A 200 13.18 -27.96 25.57
CA ALA A 200 12.09 -28.08 26.55
C ALA A 200 10.87 -28.74 25.89
N ARG A 201 9.86 -29.10 26.67
CA ARG A 201 8.58 -29.53 26.13
C ARG A 201 7.92 -28.42 25.35
N ARG A 202 7.18 -28.75 24.29
CA ARG A 202 6.37 -27.80 23.53
C ARG A 202 5.50 -26.95 24.46
N GLY A 203 5.37 -25.67 24.15
CA GLY A 203 4.58 -24.74 24.95
C GLY A 203 5.30 -24.16 26.19
N VAL A 204 6.49 -24.67 26.55
CA VAL A 204 7.28 -24.17 27.71
C VAL A 204 8.16 -22.96 27.37
N PRO A 205 8.93 -22.94 26.24
CA PRO A 205 9.70 -21.77 25.87
C PRO A 205 8.82 -20.55 25.64
N GLN A 206 9.29 -19.37 26.08
CA GLN A 206 8.59 -18.12 25.93
C GLN A 206 9.35 -17.22 24.97
N ILE A 207 8.81 -17.06 23.78
CA ILE A 207 9.40 -16.28 22.69
C ILE A 207 8.57 -15.02 22.52
N GLU A 208 9.13 -13.90 22.94
CA GLU A 208 8.49 -12.58 22.75
C GLU A 208 8.79 -12.05 21.36
N VAL A 209 7.74 -11.89 20.57
CA VAL A 209 7.81 -11.27 19.25
C VAL A 209 7.31 -9.84 19.36
N THR A 210 8.14 -8.89 18.96
CA THR A 210 7.85 -7.46 19.01
C THR A 210 7.83 -6.89 17.60
N PHE A 211 6.77 -6.18 17.28
CA PHE A 211 6.60 -5.34 16.10
C PHE A 211 6.73 -3.88 16.53
N ASP A 212 7.65 -3.15 15.92
CA ASP A 212 7.94 -1.75 16.23
C ASP A 212 7.98 -0.96 14.92
N ILE A 213 6.97 -0.11 14.70
CA ILE A 213 6.84 0.73 13.52
C ILE A 213 7.18 2.16 13.93
N ASP A 214 8.17 2.73 13.28
CA ASP A 214 8.56 4.12 13.51
C ASP A 214 7.65 5.13 12.78
N ALA A 215 7.90 6.42 13.01
CA ALA A 215 7.14 7.50 12.38
C ALA A 215 7.30 7.57 10.83
N ASN A 216 8.28 6.88 10.27
CA ASN A 216 8.51 6.79 8.83
C ASN A 216 7.88 5.55 8.20
N GLY A 217 7.16 4.73 9.00
CA GLY A 217 6.55 3.50 8.54
C GLY A 217 7.53 2.32 8.41
N ILE A 218 8.74 2.43 8.93
CA ILE A 218 9.72 1.35 8.91
C ILE A 218 9.38 0.36 10.03
N LEU A 219 9.15 -0.90 9.64
CA LEU A 219 8.83 -1.98 10.55
C LEU A 219 10.09 -2.71 11.00
N ASN A 220 10.34 -2.75 12.29
CA ASN A 220 11.33 -3.61 12.92
C ASN A 220 10.60 -4.75 13.64
N VAL A 221 10.97 -5.99 13.32
CA VAL A 221 10.44 -7.17 13.99
C VAL A 221 11.57 -7.86 14.72
N SER A 222 11.39 -8.10 16.02
CA SER A 222 12.34 -8.86 16.83
C SER A 222 11.65 -10.05 17.48
N ALA A 223 12.41 -11.12 17.69
CA ALA A 223 12.01 -12.29 18.46
C ALA A 223 13.07 -12.55 19.53
N LYS A 224 12.65 -12.69 20.77
CA LYS A 224 13.54 -12.91 21.94
C LYS A 224 13.06 -14.09 22.77
N ASP A 225 13.96 -15.03 23.00
CA ASP A 225 13.73 -16.08 24.00
C ASP A 225 13.96 -15.50 25.40
N LYS A 226 12.90 -15.48 26.22
CA LYS A 226 12.95 -14.92 27.58
C LYS A 226 13.87 -15.71 28.54
N ALA A 227 14.07 -16.99 28.27
CA ALA A 227 14.91 -17.85 29.13
C ALA A 227 16.40 -17.67 28.87
N THR A 228 16.81 -17.65 27.59
CA THR A 228 18.24 -17.55 27.23
C THR A 228 18.68 -16.11 26.96
N GLY A 229 17.72 -15.19 26.77
CA GLY A 229 17.98 -13.80 26.37
C GLY A 229 18.42 -13.62 24.93
N LYS A 230 18.49 -14.71 24.14
CA LYS A 230 18.84 -14.64 22.71
C LYS A 230 17.76 -13.90 21.93
N GLU A 231 18.20 -13.03 21.05
CA GLU A 231 17.34 -12.18 20.22
C GLU A 231 17.82 -12.18 18.77
N GLN A 232 16.88 -12.17 17.87
CA GLN A 232 17.08 -11.90 16.44
C GLN A 232 16.08 -10.86 15.97
N LYS A 233 16.47 -10.09 14.95
CA LYS A 233 15.63 -9.02 14.42
C LYS A 233 15.81 -8.85 12.92
N ILE A 234 14.76 -8.36 12.28
CA ILE A 234 14.75 -7.97 10.89
C ILE A 234 14.17 -6.56 10.78
N ARG A 235 14.72 -5.75 9.87
CA ARG A 235 14.16 -4.46 9.46
C ARG A 235 13.49 -4.64 8.12
N ILE A 236 12.25 -4.20 8.01
CA ILE A 236 11.42 -4.31 6.82
C ILE A 236 11.08 -2.90 6.37
N GLU A 237 11.55 -2.52 5.20
CA GLU A 237 11.21 -1.26 4.56
C GLU A 237 10.12 -1.50 3.52
N ALA A 238 9.25 -0.50 3.30
CA ALA A 238 8.26 -0.57 2.25
C ALA A 238 8.97 -0.70 0.90
N SER A 239 8.82 -1.85 0.24
CA SER A 239 9.31 -1.99 -1.13
C SER A 239 8.32 -1.30 -2.08
N SER A 240 8.82 -0.61 -3.07
CA SER A 240 8.02 0.00 -4.15
C SER A 240 7.28 -1.04 -5.02
N GLY A 241 7.47 -2.33 -4.74
CA GLY A 241 6.93 -3.42 -5.54
C GLY A 241 7.72 -3.71 -6.81
N LEU A 242 8.68 -2.86 -7.16
CA LEU A 242 9.61 -3.07 -8.27
C LEU A 242 10.90 -3.68 -7.75
N SER A 243 11.41 -4.69 -8.43
CA SER A 243 12.75 -5.23 -8.18
C SER A 243 13.81 -4.27 -8.72
N GLN A 244 15.06 -4.41 -8.25
CA GLN A 244 16.17 -3.59 -8.79
C GLN A 244 16.40 -3.83 -10.29
N GLU A 245 15.98 -4.97 -10.83
CA GLU A 245 16.08 -5.29 -12.25
C GLU A 245 14.96 -4.62 -13.08
N GLU A 246 13.88 -4.20 -12.45
CA GLU A 246 12.76 -3.49 -13.07
C GLU A 246 12.91 -1.96 -13.01
N ILE A 247 13.87 -1.45 -12.24
CA ILE A 247 14.24 -0.04 -12.14
C ILE A 247 15.38 0.27 -13.10
#